data_43f03cf17ef4d0d1d4f3b0cdbef646b4
#
_entry.id   43f03cf17ef4d0d1d4f3b0cdbef646b4
#
_cell.length_a   1.000
_cell.length_b   1.000
_cell.length_c   1.000
_cell.angle_alpha   90.00
_cell.angle_beta   90.00
_cell.angle_gamma   90.00
#
_symmetry.space_group_name_H-M   'P 1'
#
loop_
_entity.id
_entity.type
_entity.pdbx_description
1 polymer ?
#
loop_
_entity_poly.entity_id
_entity_poly.type
_entity_poly.pdbx_seq_one_letter_code
_entity_poly.pdbx_strand_id
1 'polypeptide(L)'
;MDAMDIALQVATSEMTGTVGETDFAKITFGDGSQQNLDNFSAKKIAACYAQLEGEKQDQYRYMLNKDAATFQSALDFAIRNI
;
A
#
# COMPACT_ATOMS: atom_id res chain seq x y z
N MET A 1 -6.94 -10.15 -5.80
CA MET A 1 -6.65 -9.19 -4.73
C MET A 1 -5.76 -8.10 -5.29
N ASP A 2 -6.17 -6.85 -5.20
CA ASP A 2 -5.38 -5.76 -5.74
C ASP A 2 -4.43 -5.18 -4.69
N ALA A 3 -3.63 -4.17 -5.10
CA ALA A 3 -2.63 -3.60 -4.21
C ALA A 3 -3.26 -2.96 -2.97
N MET A 4 -4.44 -2.35 -3.11
CA MET A 4 -5.13 -1.75 -1.95
C MET A 4 -5.56 -2.83 -0.96
N ASP A 5 -6.08 -3.94 -1.45
CA ASP A 5 -6.48 -5.07 -0.59
C ASP A 5 -5.26 -5.63 0.15
N ILE A 6 -4.14 -5.76 -0.55
CA ILE A 6 -2.91 -6.24 0.07
C ILE A 6 -2.45 -5.25 1.15
N ALA A 7 -2.50 -3.95 0.85
CA ALA A 7 -2.10 -2.93 1.82
C ALA A 7 -2.98 -2.98 3.07
N LEU A 8 -4.28 -3.15 2.89
CA LEU A 8 -5.19 -3.24 4.04
C LEU A 8 -4.91 -4.49 4.87
N GLN A 9 -4.62 -5.61 4.23
CA GLN A 9 -4.27 -6.83 4.95
C GLN A 9 -2.99 -6.66 5.75
N VAL A 10 -1.96 -6.10 5.13
CA VAL A 10 -0.68 -5.91 5.81
C VAL A 10 -0.83 -4.91 6.96
N ALA A 11 -1.61 -3.85 6.75
CA ALA A 11 -1.82 -2.83 7.77
C ALA A 11 -2.55 -3.39 9.01
N THR A 12 -3.50 -4.29 8.78
CA THR A 12 -4.29 -4.88 9.89
C THR A 12 -3.66 -6.14 10.44
N SER A 13 -2.68 -6.69 9.76
CA SER A 13 -1.98 -7.87 10.21
C SER A 13 -1.14 -7.52 11.44
N GLU A 14 -1.29 -8.30 12.48
CA GLU A 14 -0.39 -8.20 13.60
C GLU A 14 0.86 -8.98 13.27
N MET A 15 1.77 -8.34 12.60
CA MET A 15 3.05 -8.96 12.26
C MET A 15 3.91 -8.98 13.49
N THR A 16 3.47 -9.75 14.45
CA THR A 16 4.12 -9.80 15.74
C THR A 16 5.00 -11.02 15.83
N GLY A 17 6.10 -10.84 16.45
CA GLY A 17 6.93 -11.93 16.88
C GLY A 17 7.88 -12.46 15.84
N THR A 18 7.64 -12.24 14.61
CA THR A 18 8.57 -12.67 13.57
C THR A 18 9.32 -11.47 13.09
N VAL A 19 10.49 -11.31 13.60
CA VAL A 19 11.35 -10.22 13.18
C VAL A 19 12.12 -10.71 11.97
N GLY A 20 12.14 -9.90 10.95
CA GLY A 20 12.98 -10.21 9.83
C GLY A 20 12.34 -9.88 8.49
N GLU A 21 12.90 -10.46 7.49
CA GLU A 21 12.62 -10.17 6.09
C GLU A 21 11.22 -10.57 5.64
N THR A 22 10.48 -11.25 6.51
CA THR A 22 9.13 -11.70 6.15
C THR A 22 8.04 -10.71 6.51
N ASP A 23 8.41 -9.56 7.09
CA ASP A 23 7.43 -8.58 7.55
C ASP A 23 6.96 -7.65 6.44
N PHE A 24 6.88 -8.17 5.23
CA PHE A 24 6.40 -7.39 4.09
C PHE A 24 5.70 -8.30 3.09
N ALA A 25 4.85 -7.69 2.26
CA ALA A 25 4.20 -8.37 1.16
C ALA A 25 4.80 -7.88 -0.15
N LYS A 26 4.82 -8.76 -1.14
CA LYS A 26 5.27 -8.39 -2.49
C LYS A 26 4.06 -8.20 -3.37
N ILE A 27 4.01 -7.08 -4.07
CA ILE A 27 2.94 -6.76 -5.00
C ILE A 27 3.52 -6.82 -6.41
N THR A 28 2.87 -7.56 -7.29
CA THR A 28 3.25 -7.63 -8.71
C THR A 28 2.18 -6.93 -9.53
N PHE A 29 2.60 -6.00 -10.36
CA PHE A 29 1.69 -5.22 -11.18
C PHE A 29 1.54 -5.82 -12.57
N GLY A 30 0.54 -5.35 -13.32
CA GLY A 30 0.24 -5.88 -14.63
C GLY A 30 1.35 -5.71 -15.66
N ASP A 31 2.22 -4.71 -15.46
CA ASP A 31 3.35 -4.47 -16.35
C ASP A 31 4.59 -5.29 -15.97
N GLY A 32 4.47 -6.14 -14.96
CA GLY A 32 5.58 -6.97 -14.49
C GLY A 32 6.43 -6.33 -13.41
N SER A 33 6.23 -5.05 -13.11
CA SER A 33 6.96 -4.41 -12.02
C SER A 33 6.52 -4.95 -10.66
N GLN A 34 7.39 -4.85 -9.67
CA GLN A 34 7.12 -5.36 -8.33
C GLN A 34 7.46 -4.33 -7.29
N GLN A 35 6.75 -4.40 -6.16
CA GLN A 35 6.95 -3.49 -5.04
C GLN A 35 6.80 -4.29 -3.74
N ASN A 36 7.73 -4.07 -2.82
CA ASN A 36 7.60 -4.62 -1.47
C ASN A 36 6.85 -3.63 -0.60
N LEU A 37 5.98 -4.16 0.25
CA LEU A 37 5.16 -3.35 1.13
C LEU A 37 5.28 -3.86 2.54
N ASP A 38 5.89 -3.06 3.41
CA ASP A 38 6.01 -3.40 4.82
C ASP A 38 4.82 -2.89 5.63
N ASN A 39 4.77 -3.29 6.89
CA ASN A 39 3.65 -2.93 7.77
C ASN A 39 3.54 -1.43 7.98
N PHE A 40 4.68 -0.75 8.16
CA PHE A 40 4.69 0.70 8.36
C PHE A 40 4.09 1.43 7.14
N SER A 41 4.57 1.07 5.96
CA SER A 41 4.09 1.69 4.72
C SER A 41 2.62 1.37 4.47
N ALA A 42 2.22 0.13 4.75
CA ALA A 42 0.83 -0.28 4.60
C ALA A 42 -0.09 0.51 5.51
N LYS A 43 0.32 0.76 6.74
CA LYS A 43 -0.47 1.58 7.68
C LYS A 43 -0.62 3.00 7.19
N LYS A 44 0.42 3.57 6.59
CA LYS A 44 0.34 4.91 6.01
C LYS A 44 -0.63 4.97 4.85
N ILE A 45 -0.58 3.97 3.97
CA ILE A 45 -1.51 3.87 2.85
C ILE A 45 -2.94 3.73 3.35
N ALA A 46 -3.18 2.87 4.32
CA ALA A 46 -4.52 2.65 4.86
C ALA A 46 -5.07 3.92 5.51
N ALA A 47 -4.25 4.62 6.28
CA ALA A 47 -4.67 5.86 6.92
C ALA A 47 -4.98 6.95 5.90
N CYS A 48 -4.16 7.06 4.88
CA CYS A 48 -4.39 8.03 3.80
C CYS A 48 -5.70 7.72 3.08
N TYR A 49 -5.91 6.47 2.72
CA TYR A 49 -7.13 6.05 2.04
C TYR A 49 -8.36 6.34 2.89
N ALA A 50 -8.28 6.10 4.19
CA ALA A 50 -9.40 6.34 5.10
C ALA A 50 -9.77 7.82 5.21
N GLN A 51 -8.83 8.73 4.98
CA GLN A 51 -9.09 10.16 5.03
C GLN A 51 -9.67 10.71 3.74
N LEU A 52 -9.57 9.96 2.65
CA LEU A 52 -10.12 10.38 1.37
C LEU A 52 -11.58 9.99 1.28
N GLU A 53 -12.33 10.70 0.45
CA GLU A 53 -13.77 10.46 0.29
C GLU A 53 -14.14 10.36 -1.18
N GLY A 54 -15.10 9.49 -1.48
CA GLY A 54 -15.71 9.39 -2.80
C GLY A 54 -14.71 9.11 -3.89
N GLU A 55 -14.71 9.97 -4.90
CA GLU A 55 -13.85 9.80 -6.08
C GLU A 55 -12.36 9.79 -5.76
N LYS A 56 -11.97 10.49 -4.71
CA LYS A 56 -10.57 10.54 -4.32
C LYS A 56 -10.07 9.18 -3.85
N GLN A 57 -10.90 8.42 -3.18
CA GLN A 57 -10.56 7.05 -2.80
C GLN A 57 -10.35 6.18 -4.05
N ASP A 58 -11.23 6.30 -5.01
CA ASP A 58 -11.13 5.54 -6.26
C ASP A 58 -9.86 5.89 -7.02
N GLN A 59 -9.54 7.17 -7.10
CA GLN A 59 -8.32 7.64 -7.76
C GLN A 59 -7.08 7.12 -7.08
N TYR A 60 -7.06 7.14 -5.75
CA TYR A 60 -5.92 6.67 -4.98
C TYR A 60 -5.72 5.17 -5.18
N ARG A 61 -6.81 4.42 -5.14
CA ARG A 61 -6.76 2.97 -5.39
C ARG A 61 -6.24 2.66 -6.80
N TYR A 62 -6.68 3.44 -7.79
CA TYR A 62 -6.18 3.29 -9.15
C TYR A 62 -4.67 3.50 -9.22
N MET A 63 -4.18 4.54 -8.55
CA MET A 63 -2.74 4.81 -8.53
C MET A 63 -1.95 3.66 -7.89
N LEU A 64 -2.47 3.09 -6.82
CA LEU A 64 -1.81 1.98 -6.14
C LEU A 64 -1.74 0.73 -7.00
N ASN A 65 -2.64 0.59 -7.95
CA ASN A 65 -2.72 -0.63 -8.77
C ASN A 65 -2.08 -0.50 -10.14
N LYS A 66 -1.61 0.68 -10.51
CA LYS A 66 -1.16 0.93 -11.87
C LYS A 66 0.20 0.30 -12.15
N ASP A 67 1.21 0.70 -11.43
CA ASP A 67 2.56 0.15 -11.56
C ASP A 67 3.39 0.50 -10.32
N ALA A 68 4.60 -0.03 -10.25
CA ALA A 68 5.43 0.17 -9.07
C ALA A 68 5.81 1.65 -8.88
N ALA A 69 6.10 2.37 -9.95
CA ALA A 69 6.47 3.78 -9.85
C ALA A 69 5.30 4.62 -9.33
N THR A 70 4.09 4.38 -9.84
CA THR A 70 2.90 5.10 -9.38
C THR A 70 2.54 4.72 -7.96
N PHE A 71 2.68 3.44 -7.62
CA PHE A 71 2.50 2.97 -6.24
C PHE A 71 3.43 3.72 -5.29
N GLN A 72 4.70 3.85 -5.66
CA GLN A 72 5.67 4.56 -4.82
C GLN A 72 5.27 6.03 -4.64
N SER A 73 4.79 6.67 -5.69
CA SER A 73 4.30 8.06 -5.59
C SER A 73 3.12 8.17 -4.63
N ALA A 74 2.19 7.24 -4.70
CA ALA A 74 1.04 7.21 -3.79
C ALA A 74 1.48 6.98 -2.35
N LEU A 75 2.46 6.10 -2.14
CA LEU A 75 3.01 5.85 -0.82
C LEU A 75 3.71 7.10 -0.27
N ASP A 76 4.52 7.76 -1.09
CA ASP A 76 5.20 8.99 -0.68
C ASP A 76 4.19 10.06 -0.28
N PHE A 77 3.10 10.18 -1.03
CA PHE A 77 2.03 11.10 -0.69
C PHE A 77 1.45 10.77 0.70
N ALA A 78 1.19 9.50 0.96
CA ALA A 78 0.66 9.07 2.25
C ALA A 78 1.63 9.41 3.40
N ILE A 79 2.91 9.15 3.20
CA ILE A 79 3.92 9.41 4.22
C ILE A 79 4.01 10.91 4.54
N ARG A 80 3.90 11.75 3.51
CA ARG A 80 4.00 13.19 3.69
C ARG A 80 2.78 13.81 4.36
N ASN A 81 1.61 13.20 4.20
CA ASN A 81 0.35 13.80 4.63
C ASN A 81 -0.28 13.11 5.84
N ILE A 82 0.35 12.10 6.37
CA ILE A 82 -0.18 11.36 7.52
C ILE A 82 0.79 11.39 8.73
#